data_6dccc9cde9b219f7707dde13f79f129f
#
_entry.id   6dccc9cde9b219f7707dde13f79f129f
#
_cell.length_a   1.000
_cell.length_b   1.000
_cell.length_c   1.000
_cell.angle_alpha   90.00
_cell.angle_beta   90.00
_cell.angle_gamma   90.00
#
_symmetry.space_group_name_H-M   'P 1'
#
loop_
_entity.id
_entity.type
_entity.pdbx_description
1 polymer ?
#
loop_
_entity_poly.entity_id
_entity_poly.type
_entity_poly.pdbx_seq_one_letter_code
_entity_poly.pdbx_strand_id
1 'polypeptide(L)'
;MPYFNIVAETNENTVVTQYEPVKQRSDAYQSEAELENEFIRMLQEQGYEYLHIHTEEDMVTNIRAKLEELNDYKFSDTEWDRFFKECIANGNDGIAEKSCKIQEDNVQVLKRDDNMTKNITLIDRKNIHNNRLQVINQYVVTTDQGARHDNRYDVTVLVNGFPLVHIELKRRGVSIREAFNQINRYERDSFSAGYGLFEYVQIYVISNGTNTKYYSNSTRYNAIKDAEVANTKKGKTSNSFEFTSFWTDSKNHVITDLIDFTKTFFAKHTIRPSRRRRSQPTVRSPKAPFHQCRHQ
;
A
#
# COMPACT_ATOMS: atom_id res chain seq x y z
N MET A 1 -12.47 -19.65 -15.66
CA MET A 1 -11.55 -19.54 -14.51
C MET A 1 -10.19 -19.21 -15.05
N PRO A 2 -9.44 -18.28 -14.47
CA PRO A 2 -8.06 -18.06 -14.88
C PRO A 2 -7.25 -19.29 -14.49
N TYR A 3 -6.54 -19.85 -15.45
CA TYR A 3 -5.66 -20.98 -15.20
C TYR A 3 -4.28 -20.44 -14.79
N PHE A 4 -3.86 -20.74 -13.59
CA PHE A 4 -2.47 -20.58 -13.18
C PHE A 4 -1.76 -21.92 -13.46
N ASN A 5 -0.91 -21.96 -14.46
CA ASN A 5 -0.05 -23.11 -14.65
C ASN A 5 1.07 -23.05 -13.62
N ILE A 6 1.15 -24.00 -12.71
CA ILE A 6 2.24 -24.15 -11.76
C ILE A 6 3.50 -24.50 -12.56
N VAL A 7 4.50 -23.64 -12.52
CA VAL A 7 5.77 -23.82 -13.24
C VAL A 7 6.82 -24.45 -12.31
N ALA A 8 6.77 -24.14 -11.03
CA ALA A 8 7.64 -24.74 -10.04
C ALA A 8 6.98 -24.67 -8.66
N GLU A 9 7.13 -25.75 -7.90
CA GLU A 9 6.69 -25.86 -6.51
C GLU A 9 7.85 -26.38 -5.68
N THR A 10 8.12 -25.77 -4.51
CA THR A 10 9.10 -26.28 -3.55
C THR A 10 8.39 -26.67 -2.26
N ASN A 11 8.92 -27.66 -1.57
CA ASN A 11 8.39 -28.14 -0.27
C ASN A 11 8.33 -27.05 0.82
N GLU A 12 8.91 -25.89 0.58
CA GLU A 12 8.95 -24.74 1.49
C GLU A 12 8.11 -23.54 1.02
N ASN A 13 6.98 -23.77 0.38
CA ASN A 13 5.96 -22.75 0.06
C ASN A 13 6.32 -21.72 -1.03
N THR A 14 7.11 -22.06 -2.02
CA THR A 14 7.24 -21.22 -3.20
C THR A 14 6.56 -21.88 -4.38
N VAL A 15 5.38 -21.36 -4.77
CA VAL A 15 4.70 -21.76 -5.99
C VAL A 15 4.97 -20.67 -7.04
N VAL A 16 5.63 -21.04 -8.13
CA VAL A 16 5.77 -20.19 -9.30
C VAL A 16 4.69 -20.58 -10.29
N THR A 17 3.79 -19.67 -10.57
CA THR A 17 2.71 -19.89 -11.53
C THR A 17 2.90 -19.02 -12.76
N GLN A 18 2.62 -19.57 -13.92
CA GLN A 18 2.50 -18.80 -15.14
C GLN A 18 1.05 -18.29 -15.25
N TYR A 19 0.90 -16.98 -15.34
CA TYR A 19 -0.39 -16.35 -15.56
C TYR A 19 -0.66 -16.25 -17.07
N GLU A 20 -1.84 -16.71 -17.49
CA GLU A 20 -2.31 -16.49 -18.86
C GLU A 20 -3.42 -15.43 -18.85
N PRO A 21 -3.24 -14.29 -19.55
CA PRO A 21 -4.23 -13.23 -19.63
C PRO A 21 -5.54 -13.72 -20.24
N VAL A 22 -6.65 -13.17 -19.78
CA VAL A 22 -7.96 -13.44 -20.39
C VAL A 22 -8.02 -12.82 -21.78
N LYS A 23 -8.21 -13.65 -22.81
CA LYS A 23 -8.15 -13.24 -24.22
C LYS A 23 -9.34 -12.39 -24.70
N GLN A 24 -10.48 -12.44 -24.00
CA GLN A 24 -11.67 -11.64 -24.36
C GLN A 24 -11.91 -10.58 -23.30
N ARG A 25 -11.75 -9.34 -23.69
CA ARG A 25 -11.99 -8.16 -22.84
C ARG A 25 -13.11 -7.35 -23.46
N SER A 26 -14.01 -6.85 -22.61
CA SER A 26 -15.02 -5.89 -23.04
C SER A 26 -14.38 -4.51 -23.12
N ASP A 27 -14.43 -3.87 -24.29
CA ASP A 27 -14.10 -2.47 -24.47
C ASP A 27 -15.27 -1.54 -24.09
N ALA A 28 -16.32 -2.07 -23.48
CA ALA A 28 -17.48 -1.33 -23.06
C ALA A 28 -17.10 -0.22 -22.05
N TYR A 29 -17.84 0.86 -22.11
CA TYR A 29 -17.75 1.93 -21.13
C TYR A 29 -17.94 1.36 -19.71
N GLN A 30 -17.11 1.79 -18.79
CA GLN A 30 -17.18 1.46 -17.37
C GLN A 30 -16.94 2.74 -16.57
N SER A 31 -17.86 3.06 -15.68
CA SER A 31 -17.75 4.19 -14.76
C SER A 31 -16.67 3.93 -13.69
N GLU A 32 -16.23 4.98 -13.00
CA GLU A 32 -15.29 4.84 -11.88
C GLU A 32 -15.86 3.95 -10.78
N ALA A 33 -17.14 4.12 -10.44
CA ALA A 33 -17.80 3.30 -9.42
C ALA A 33 -17.93 1.81 -9.80
N GLU A 34 -18.21 1.50 -11.06
CA GLU A 34 -18.25 0.11 -11.54
C GLU A 34 -16.85 -0.51 -11.51
N LEU A 35 -15.83 0.24 -11.90
CA LEU A 35 -14.44 -0.20 -11.87
C LEU A 35 -13.96 -0.44 -10.44
N GLU A 36 -14.33 0.42 -9.51
CA GLU A 36 -14.04 0.31 -8.08
C GLU A 36 -14.69 -0.95 -7.48
N ASN A 37 -15.97 -1.15 -7.74
CA ASN A 37 -16.71 -2.32 -7.26
C ASN A 37 -16.15 -3.64 -7.82
N GLU A 38 -15.78 -3.66 -9.11
CA GLU A 38 -15.15 -4.82 -9.73
C GLU A 38 -13.79 -5.11 -9.10
N PHE A 39 -12.99 -4.09 -8.87
CA PHE A 39 -11.68 -4.22 -8.24
C PHE A 39 -11.79 -4.77 -6.80
N ILE A 40 -12.69 -4.23 -5.98
CA ILE A 40 -12.94 -4.71 -4.62
C ILE A 40 -13.41 -6.17 -4.64
N ARG A 41 -14.34 -6.52 -5.52
CA ARG A 41 -14.81 -7.91 -5.67
C ARG A 41 -13.66 -8.87 -5.98
N MET A 42 -12.75 -8.48 -6.90
CA MET A 42 -11.58 -9.30 -7.23
C MET A 42 -10.62 -9.47 -6.05
N LEU A 43 -10.45 -8.45 -5.22
CA LEU A 43 -9.66 -8.56 -3.99
C LEU A 43 -10.33 -9.51 -2.98
N GLN A 44 -11.64 -9.42 -2.81
CA GLN A 44 -12.39 -10.34 -1.93
C GLN A 44 -12.26 -11.80 -2.40
N GLU A 45 -12.31 -12.07 -3.72
CA GLU A 45 -12.06 -13.39 -4.30
C GLU A 45 -10.65 -13.93 -4.00
N GLN A 46 -9.68 -13.03 -3.74
CA GLN A 46 -8.31 -13.37 -3.32
C GLN A 46 -8.14 -13.44 -1.79
N GLY A 47 -9.24 -13.30 -1.04
CA GLY A 47 -9.25 -13.44 0.41
C GLY A 47 -8.96 -12.15 1.17
N TYR A 48 -9.16 -10.98 0.56
CA TYR A 48 -9.15 -9.70 1.26
C TYR A 48 -10.49 -9.49 1.98
N GLU A 49 -10.43 -9.04 3.22
CA GLU A 49 -11.61 -8.67 4.01
C GLU A 49 -12.05 -7.25 3.59
N TYR A 50 -13.27 -7.10 3.05
CA TYR A 50 -13.82 -5.78 2.77
C TYR A 50 -14.44 -5.19 4.03
N LEU A 51 -14.06 -3.94 4.35
CA LEU A 51 -14.49 -3.23 5.54
C LEU A 51 -15.12 -1.87 5.18
N HIS A 52 -16.17 -1.53 5.89
CA HIS A 52 -16.80 -0.20 5.84
C HIS A 52 -16.11 0.74 6.84
N ILE A 53 -14.95 1.23 6.49
CA ILE A 53 -14.18 2.20 7.28
C ILE A 53 -14.12 3.50 6.49
N HIS A 54 -14.73 4.54 7.02
CA HIS A 54 -14.78 5.86 6.39
C HIS A 54 -14.18 6.96 7.26
N THR A 55 -13.94 6.68 8.54
CA THR A 55 -13.43 7.63 9.52
C THR A 55 -12.07 7.19 10.10
N GLU A 56 -11.35 8.15 10.67
CA GLU A 56 -10.07 7.87 11.33
C GLU A 56 -10.26 7.03 12.61
N GLU A 57 -11.35 7.24 13.34
CA GLU A 57 -11.68 6.48 14.55
C GLU A 57 -11.92 5.00 14.23
N ASP A 58 -12.64 4.71 13.13
CA ASP A 58 -12.85 3.33 12.67
C ASP A 58 -11.53 2.68 12.28
N MET A 59 -10.65 3.44 11.61
CA MET A 59 -9.32 2.95 11.22
C MET A 59 -8.46 2.62 12.45
N VAL A 60 -8.42 3.51 13.44
CA VAL A 60 -7.68 3.32 14.69
C VAL A 60 -8.21 2.11 15.46
N THR A 61 -9.53 1.96 15.53
CA THR A 61 -10.18 0.80 16.16
C THR A 61 -9.80 -0.50 15.45
N ASN A 62 -9.79 -0.49 14.12
CA ASN A 62 -9.39 -1.66 13.32
C ASN A 62 -7.91 -2.00 13.52
N ILE A 63 -7.01 -1.00 13.54
CA ILE A 63 -5.57 -1.23 13.83
C ILE A 63 -5.41 -1.90 15.20
N ARG A 64 -6.07 -1.38 16.25
CA ARG A 64 -6.02 -1.98 17.58
C ARG A 64 -6.44 -3.44 17.55
N ALA A 65 -7.59 -3.73 16.98
CA ALA A 65 -8.14 -5.09 16.92
C ALA A 65 -7.20 -6.06 16.17
N LYS A 66 -6.60 -5.62 15.05
CA LYS A 66 -5.70 -6.47 14.26
C LYS A 66 -4.33 -6.66 14.93
N LEU A 67 -3.83 -5.66 15.63
CA LEU A 67 -2.59 -5.81 16.42
C LEU A 67 -2.81 -6.72 17.63
N GLU A 68 -3.96 -6.63 18.28
CA GLU A 68 -4.33 -7.56 19.37
C GLU A 68 -4.41 -9.00 18.88
N GLU A 69 -5.02 -9.21 17.70
CA GLU A 69 -5.10 -10.54 17.07
C GLU A 69 -3.72 -11.07 16.70
N LEU A 70 -2.87 -10.25 16.04
CA LEU A 70 -1.55 -10.66 15.57
C LEU A 70 -0.59 -11.03 16.72
N ASN A 71 -0.70 -10.32 17.86
CA ASN A 71 0.22 -10.46 18.97
C ASN A 71 -0.29 -11.34 20.13
N ASP A 72 -1.52 -11.86 19.99
CA ASP A 72 -2.23 -12.58 21.06
C ASP A 72 -2.15 -11.79 22.38
N TYR A 73 -2.52 -10.52 22.31
CA TYR A 73 -2.41 -9.57 23.42
C TYR A 73 -3.53 -8.55 23.41
N LYS A 74 -4.19 -8.36 24.55
CA LYS A 74 -5.22 -7.33 24.74
C LYS A 74 -4.62 -6.11 25.42
N PHE A 75 -4.67 -4.97 24.74
CA PHE A 75 -4.26 -3.69 25.34
C PHE A 75 -5.30 -3.22 26.34
N SER A 76 -4.86 -2.69 27.48
CA SER A 76 -5.71 -1.75 28.24
C SER A 76 -5.90 -0.47 27.41
N ASP A 77 -6.89 0.34 27.76
CA ASP A 77 -7.10 1.61 27.05
C ASP A 77 -5.92 2.56 27.25
N THR A 78 -5.34 2.58 28.45
CA THR A 78 -4.16 3.38 28.79
C THR A 78 -2.92 2.93 28.00
N GLU A 79 -2.71 1.61 27.89
CA GLU A 79 -1.62 1.04 27.09
C GLU A 79 -1.78 1.37 25.62
N TRP A 80 -3.02 1.23 25.10
CA TRP A 80 -3.33 1.52 23.72
C TRP A 80 -3.08 2.98 23.37
N ASP A 81 -3.63 3.91 24.15
CA ASP A 81 -3.49 5.35 23.90
C ASP A 81 -2.04 5.78 23.89
N ARG A 82 -1.25 5.27 24.83
CA ARG A 82 0.19 5.55 24.90
C ARG A 82 0.92 4.96 23.70
N PHE A 83 0.71 3.67 23.41
CA PHE A 83 1.36 2.98 22.31
C PHE A 83 1.00 3.60 20.95
N PHE A 84 -0.27 3.91 20.75
CA PHE A 84 -0.73 4.55 19.53
C PHE A 84 -0.05 5.89 19.30
N LYS A 85 -0.05 6.78 20.30
CA LYS A 85 0.55 8.12 20.20
C LYS A 85 2.08 8.09 20.08
N GLU A 86 2.76 7.21 20.82
CA GLU A 86 4.23 7.16 20.82
C GLU A 86 4.79 6.39 19.62
N CYS A 87 4.15 5.31 19.19
CA CYS A 87 4.70 4.38 18.20
C CYS A 87 4.01 4.46 16.84
N ILE A 88 2.68 4.63 16.77
CA ILE A 88 1.95 4.59 15.50
C ILE A 88 1.73 5.99 14.94
N ALA A 89 1.18 6.88 15.74
CA ALA A 89 0.80 8.24 15.35
C ALA A 89 1.75 9.29 15.93
N ASN A 90 3.04 8.99 16.02
CA ASN A 90 4.03 9.96 16.50
C ASN A 90 4.14 11.12 15.50
N GLY A 91 3.85 12.33 15.97
CA GLY A 91 3.86 13.53 15.13
C GLY A 91 5.23 13.94 14.57
N ASN A 92 6.33 13.34 15.06
CA ASN A 92 7.67 13.55 14.54
C ASN A 92 8.02 12.59 13.40
N ASP A 93 7.18 11.56 13.15
CA ASP A 93 7.40 10.56 12.11
C ASP A 93 6.71 10.99 10.81
N GLY A 94 7.50 11.20 9.78
CA GLY A 94 6.99 11.38 8.43
C GLY A 94 6.97 10.05 7.64
N ILE A 95 6.81 10.17 6.32
CA ILE A 95 6.74 9.02 5.40
C ILE A 95 7.95 8.09 5.54
N ALA A 96 9.16 8.63 5.71
CA ALA A 96 10.37 7.83 5.79
C ALA A 96 10.42 6.97 7.06
N GLU A 97 10.11 7.57 8.21
CA GLU A 97 10.10 6.90 9.51
C GLU A 97 8.99 5.85 9.57
N LYS A 98 7.79 6.18 9.11
CA LYS A 98 6.66 5.25 9.04
C LYS A 98 6.93 4.09 8.07
N SER A 99 7.61 4.36 6.94
CA SER A 99 8.05 3.30 6.02
C SER A 99 9.08 2.38 6.68
N CYS A 100 10.04 2.93 7.42
CA CYS A 100 11.04 2.16 8.16
C CYS A 100 10.38 1.24 9.19
N LYS A 101 9.38 1.73 9.94
CA LYS A 101 8.61 0.91 10.91
C LYS A 101 7.92 -0.28 10.28
N ILE A 102 7.43 -0.16 9.05
CA ILE A 102 6.78 -1.30 8.35
C ILE A 102 7.82 -2.24 7.73
N GLN A 103 8.89 -1.68 7.17
CA GLN A 103 9.83 -2.45 6.35
C GLN A 103 10.99 -3.05 7.14
N GLU A 104 11.50 -2.36 8.14
CA GLU A 104 12.72 -2.73 8.86
C GLU A 104 12.47 -2.97 10.35
N ASP A 105 11.83 -2.02 11.02
CA ASP A 105 11.60 -2.02 12.46
C ASP A 105 10.13 -2.35 12.80
N ASN A 106 9.67 -3.49 12.30
CA ASN A 106 8.29 -3.93 12.41
C ASN A 106 7.88 -4.46 13.79
N VAL A 107 8.77 -4.42 14.77
CA VAL A 107 8.49 -4.79 16.17
C VAL A 107 8.75 -3.57 17.05
N GLN A 108 7.70 -3.07 17.68
CA GLN A 108 7.73 -1.90 18.55
C GLN A 108 7.58 -2.30 20.02
N VAL A 109 8.13 -1.50 20.92
CA VAL A 109 8.11 -1.78 22.36
C VAL A 109 6.92 -1.11 23.01
N LEU A 110 6.01 -1.90 23.56
CA LEU A 110 4.94 -1.46 24.43
C LEU A 110 5.45 -1.33 25.88
N LYS A 111 5.20 -0.21 26.52
CA LYS A 111 5.31 -0.05 27.97
C LYS A 111 3.97 -0.43 28.60
N ARG A 112 3.96 -1.49 29.39
CA ARG A 112 2.73 -1.96 30.03
C ARG A 112 2.40 -1.17 31.32
N ASP A 113 1.16 -1.30 31.75
CA ASP A 113 0.69 -0.61 32.96
C ASP A 113 1.36 -1.15 34.24
N ASP A 114 1.91 -2.37 34.21
CA ASP A 114 2.71 -2.98 35.29
C ASP A 114 4.20 -2.58 35.26
N ASN A 115 4.57 -1.56 34.47
CA ASN A 115 5.94 -1.11 34.20
C ASN A 115 6.86 -2.13 33.49
N MET A 116 6.32 -3.26 33.03
CA MET A 116 7.05 -4.16 32.17
C MET A 116 6.96 -3.75 30.70
N THR A 117 7.74 -4.37 29.86
CA THR A 117 7.71 -4.13 28.42
C THR A 117 7.23 -5.38 27.67
N LYS A 118 6.59 -5.16 26.51
CA LYS A 118 6.21 -6.21 25.57
C LYS A 118 6.51 -5.78 24.13
N ASN A 119 7.07 -6.68 23.36
CA ASN A 119 7.25 -6.47 21.93
C ASN A 119 5.92 -6.65 21.18
N ILE A 120 5.54 -5.67 20.39
CA ILE A 120 4.34 -5.68 19.54
C ILE A 120 4.78 -5.70 18.09
N THR A 121 4.43 -6.76 17.39
CA THR A 121 4.68 -6.90 15.95
C THR A 121 3.59 -6.15 15.18
N LEU A 122 3.97 -5.20 14.34
CA LEU A 122 3.06 -4.47 13.47
C LEU A 122 2.70 -5.28 12.21
N ILE A 123 3.72 -5.89 11.60
CA ILE A 123 3.59 -6.73 10.40
C ILE A 123 4.45 -7.98 10.60
N ASP A 124 3.87 -9.16 10.45
CA ASP A 124 4.65 -10.41 10.46
C ASP A 124 5.34 -10.60 9.11
N ARG A 125 6.64 -10.33 9.10
CA ARG A 125 7.48 -10.47 7.90
C ARG A 125 8.00 -11.89 7.70
N LYS A 126 7.93 -12.73 8.74
CA LYS A 126 8.39 -14.12 8.68
C LYS A 126 7.32 -15.03 8.10
N ASN A 127 6.11 -14.91 8.61
CA ASN A 127 4.95 -15.62 8.10
C ASN A 127 3.87 -14.62 7.64
N ILE A 128 3.83 -14.37 6.35
CA ILE A 128 2.88 -13.42 5.76
C ILE A 128 1.41 -13.82 5.95
N HIS A 129 1.15 -15.12 6.18
CA HIS A 129 -0.21 -15.62 6.35
C HIS A 129 -0.82 -15.22 7.71
N ASN A 130 0.01 -14.81 8.66
CA ASN A 130 -0.45 -14.27 9.94
C ASN A 130 -1.04 -12.85 9.79
N ASN A 131 -0.69 -12.15 8.71
CA ASN A 131 -1.23 -10.81 8.47
C ASN A 131 -2.62 -10.87 7.87
N ARG A 132 -3.48 -9.95 8.29
CA ARG A 132 -4.80 -9.73 7.73
C ARG A 132 -4.73 -8.75 6.59
N LEU A 133 -5.15 -9.18 5.41
CA LEU A 133 -5.30 -8.34 4.22
C LEU A 133 -6.73 -7.81 4.18
N GLN A 134 -6.88 -6.50 4.11
CA GLN A 134 -8.16 -5.84 4.16
C GLN A 134 -8.25 -4.82 3.02
N VAL A 135 -9.45 -4.48 2.62
CA VAL A 135 -9.69 -3.42 1.63
C VAL A 135 -10.82 -2.52 2.10
N ILE A 136 -10.61 -1.22 1.97
CA ILE A 136 -11.59 -0.16 2.22
C ILE A 136 -11.71 0.72 1.00
N ASN A 137 -12.82 1.45 0.91
CA ASN A 137 -13.01 2.43 -0.15
C ASN A 137 -13.69 3.68 0.38
N GLN A 138 -13.64 4.74 -0.43
CA GLN A 138 -14.33 6.00 -0.18
C GLN A 138 -14.03 6.59 1.22
N TYR A 139 -12.78 6.41 1.68
CA TYR A 139 -12.33 6.99 2.94
C TYR A 139 -12.31 8.52 2.87
N VAL A 140 -12.84 9.18 3.87
CA VAL A 140 -13.00 10.64 3.87
C VAL A 140 -12.02 11.28 4.84
N VAL A 141 -11.30 12.30 4.37
CA VAL A 141 -10.48 13.18 5.21
C VAL A 141 -11.03 14.60 5.06
N THR A 142 -11.35 15.21 6.18
CA THR A 142 -12.00 16.52 6.23
C THR A 142 -11.03 17.63 6.65
N THR A 143 -11.43 18.87 6.39
CA THR A 143 -10.70 20.06 6.85
C THR A 143 -10.61 20.16 8.36
N ASP A 144 -11.56 19.59 9.10
CA ASP A 144 -11.54 19.55 10.57
C ASP A 144 -10.38 18.70 11.12
N GLN A 145 -9.87 17.77 10.31
CA GLN A 145 -8.70 16.95 10.61
C GLN A 145 -7.38 17.63 10.20
N GLY A 146 -7.43 18.87 9.70
CA GLY A 146 -6.25 19.62 9.26
C GLY A 146 -5.90 19.44 7.79
N ALA A 147 -6.73 18.78 6.99
CA ALA A 147 -6.58 18.77 5.54
C ALA A 147 -6.87 20.15 4.95
N ARG A 148 -6.25 20.49 3.83
CA ARG A 148 -6.52 21.77 3.13
C ARG A 148 -7.89 21.79 2.48
N HIS A 149 -8.37 20.65 2.03
CA HIS A 149 -9.68 20.43 1.40
C HIS A 149 -10.19 19.06 1.81
N ASP A 150 -11.50 18.90 1.82
CA ASP A 150 -12.10 17.57 1.98
C ASP A 150 -11.69 16.70 0.80
N ASN A 151 -11.15 15.53 1.13
CA ASN A 151 -10.69 14.55 0.16
C ASN A 151 -11.37 13.21 0.41
N ARG A 152 -11.64 12.49 -0.67
CA ARG A 152 -12.20 11.15 -0.64
C ARG A 152 -11.30 10.23 -1.46
N TYR A 153 -10.79 9.20 -0.82
CA TYR A 153 -9.85 8.26 -1.40
C TYR A 153 -10.60 7.07 -2.00
N ASP A 154 -10.27 6.69 -3.24
CA ASP A 154 -11.03 5.66 -3.96
C ASP A 154 -10.93 4.31 -3.25
N VAL A 155 -9.79 3.63 -3.34
CA VAL A 155 -9.59 2.32 -2.69
C VAL A 155 -8.26 2.30 -1.94
N THR A 156 -8.26 1.68 -0.76
CA THR A 156 -7.04 1.48 0.02
C THR A 156 -6.96 0.05 0.52
N VAL A 157 -5.81 -0.59 0.31
CA VAL A 157 -5.50 -1.90 0.87
C VAL A 157 -4.78 -1.72 2.19
N LEU A 158 -5.30 -2.40 3.21
CA LEU A 158 -4.73 -2.41 4.54
C LEU A 158 -4.06 -3.76 4.83
N VAL A 159 -2.99 -3.72 5.61
CA VAL A 159 -2.38 -4.90 6.20
C VAL A 159 -2.35 -4.71 7.71
N ASN A 160 -3.02 -5.57 8.45
CA ASN A 160 -3.22 -5.43 9.89
C ASN A 160 -3.78 -4.04 10.29
N GLY A 161 -4.65 -3.48 9.46
CA GLY A 161 -5.22 -2.15 9.64
C GLY A 161 -4.38 -0.99 9.11
N PHE A 162 -3.08 -1.17 8.83
CA PHE A 162 -2.24 -0.11 8.27
C PHE A 162 -2.50 0.09 6.78
N PRO A 163 -2.74 1.31 6.30
CA PRO A 163 -2.92 1.61 4.88
C PRO A 163 -1.58 1.51 4.15
N LEU A 164 -1.35 0.40 3.43
CA LEU A 164 -0.07 0.16 2.76
C LEU A 164 -0.11 0.37 1.25
N VAL A 165 -1.28 0.22 0.62
CA VAL A 165 -1.42 0.49 -0.82
C VAL A 165 -2.64 1.38 -1.05
N HIS A 166 -2.43 2.49 -1.74
CA HIS A 166 -3.52 3.36 -2.16
C HIS A 166 -3.71 3.26 -3.67
N ILE A 167 -4.96 3.12 -4.09
CA ILE A 167 -5.35 2.92 -5.47
C ILE A 167 -6.29 4.04 -5.89
N GLU A 168 -5.93 4.75 -6.95
CA GLU A 168 -6.75 5.80 -7.55
C GLU A 168 -7.23 5.36 -8.93
N LEU A 169 -8.53 5.43 -9.13
CA LEU A 169 -9.20 4.94 -10.33
C LEU A 169 -9.77 6.09 -11.15
N LYS A 170 -9.73 5.94 -12.46
CA LYS A 170 -10.41 6.81 -13.41
C LYS A 170 -11.21 5.95 -14.39
N ARG A 171 -12.32 6.48 -14.87
CA ARG A 171 -13.13 5.80 -15.88
C ARG A 171 -12.32 5.50 -17.14
N ARG A 172 -12.71 4.49 -17.90
CA ARG A 172 -12.08 4.15 -19.18
C ARG A 172 -12.06 5.36 -20.12
N GLY A 173 -10.97 5.54 -20.85
CA GLY A 173 -10.75 6.65 -21.76
C GLY A 173 -10.15 7.92 -21.13
N VAL A 174 -10.12 8.03 -19.82
CA VAL A 174 -9.43 9.11 -19.09
C VAL A 174 -7.94 8.76 -18.94
N SER A 175 -7.10 9.77 -19.05
CA SER A 175 -5.65 9.56 -18.84
C SER A 175 -5.34 9.17 -17.40
N ILE A 176 -4.55 8.12 -17.19
CA ILE A 176 -4.08 7.71 -15.85
C ILE A 176 -3.21 8.78 -15.19
N ARG A 177 -2.72 9.78 -15.93
CA ARG A 177 -2.03 10.94 -15.38
C ARG A 177 -2.95 11.78 -14.47
N GLU A 178 -4.25 11.75 -14.68
CA GLU A 178 -5.21 12.44 -13.80
C GLU A 178 -5.26 11.77 -12.43
N ALA A 179 -5.30 10.42 -12.36
CA ALA A 179 -5.19 9.68 -11.12
C ALA A 179 -3.86 9.99 -10.39
N PHE A 180 -2.76 10.02 -11.13
CA PHE A 180 -1.47 10.41 -10.60
C PHE A 180 -1.46 11.82 -9.98
N ASN A 181 -2.03 12.79 -10.69
CA ASN A 181 -2.14 14.16 -10.19
C ASN A 181 -3.03 14.26 -8.95
N GLN A 182 -4.05 13.41 -8.86
CA GLN A 182 -4.95 13.35 -7.71
C GLN A 182 -4.23 12.83 -6.46
N ILE A 183 -3.48 11.74 -6.56
CA ILE A 183 -2.63 11.24 -5.46
C ILE A 183 -1.62 12.31 -5.03
N ASN A 184 -0.99 13.00 -5.98
CA ASN A 184 -0.06 14.09 -5.69
C ASN A 184 -0.71 15.22 -4.89
N ARG A 185 -1.99 15.50 -5.14
CA ARG A 185 -2.75 16.44 -4.36
C ARG A 185 -3.00 15.91 -2.95
N TYR A 186 -3.40 14.65 -2.80
CA TYR A 186 -3.65 14.04 -1.48
C TYR A 186 -2.41 14.03 -0.59
N GLU A 187 -1.25 13.65 -1.13
CA GLU A 187 0.01 13.66 -0.38
C GLU A 187 0.36 15.04 0.15
N ARG A 188 0.11 16.08 -0.62
CA ARG A 188 0.40 17.45 -0.22
C ARG A 188 -0.64 18.01 0.75
N ASP A 189 -1.91 17.60 0.59
CA ASP A 189 -3.03 18.32 1.18
C ASP A 189 -3.69 17.55 2.34
N SER A 190 -3.57 16.22 2.40
CA SER A 190 -4.36 15.43 3.36
C SER A 190 -3.75 14.14 3.93
N PHE A 191 -2.67 13.58 3.36
CA PHE A 191 -2.11 12.33 3.91
C PHE A 191 -1.49 12.49 5.30
N SER A 192 -1.02 13.68 5.64
CA SER A 192 -0.52 14.02 6.98
C SER A 192 -1.61 14.53 7.92
N ALA A 193 -2.87 14.64 7.47
CA ALA A 193 -3.97 15.12 8.32
C ALA A 193 -4.32 14.10 9.41
N GLY A 194 -4.93 14.57 10.48
CA GLY A 194 -5.28 13.76 11.64
C GLY A 194 -4.04 13.13 12.27
N TYR A 195 -4.06 11.83 12.44
CA TYR A 195 -2.92 11.05 12.94
C TYR A 195 -1.87 10.72 11.86
N GLY A 196 -2.05 11.20 10.64
CA GLY A 196 -1.13 10.95 9.53
C GLY A 196 -1.03 9.47 9.14
N LEU A 197 -2.12 8.72 9.28
CA LEU A 197 -2.11 7.27 9.00
C LEU A 197 -1.81 6.96 7.53
N PHE A 198 -2.21 7.82 6.60
CA PHE A 198 -1.93 7.62 5.18
C PHE A 198 -0.46 7.84 4.77
N GLU A 199 0.37 8.37 5.67
CA GLU A 199 1.83 8.38 5.46
C GLU A 199 2.48 6.99 5.56
N TYR A 200 1.73 5.97 6.05
CA TYR A 200 2.15 4.56 5.99
C TYR A 200 2.05 3.96 4.58
N VAL A 201 1.39 4.62 3.62
CA VAL A 201 1.23 4.10 2.26
C VAL A 201 2.61 3.91 1.62
N GLN A 202 2.88 2.67 1.19
CA GLN A 202 4.16 2.27 0.59
C GLN A 202 4.10 2.29 -0.94
N ILE A 203 2.93 1.97 -1.50
CA ILE A 203 2.73 1.78 -2.92
C ILE A 203 1.48 2.54 -3.35
N TYR A 204 1.60 3.24 -4.45
CA TYR A 204 0.50 3.86 -5.16
C TYR A 204 0.21 3.11 -6.44
N VAL A 205 -1.06 2.87 -6.74
CA VAL A 205 -1.54 2.28 -7.98
C VAL A 205 -2.48 3.27 -8.64
N ILE A 206 -2.29 3.47 -9.93
CA ILE A 206 -3.14 4.34 -10.76
C ILE A 206 -3.69 3.54 -11.93
N SER A 207 -4.99 3.60 -12.16
CA SER A 207 -5.61 2.84 -13.23
C SER A 207 -6.82 3.54 -13.85
N ASN A 208 -7.05 3.25 -15.13
CA ASN A 208 -8.31 3.56 -15.81
C ASN A 208 -8.98 2.30 -16.38
N GLY A 209 -8.67 1.14 -15.78
CA GLY A 209 -9.15 -0.17 -16.22
C GLY A 209 -8.33 -0.76 -17.37
N THR A 210 -7.92 0.03 -18.34
CA THR A 210 -7.13 -0.42 -19.51
C THR A 210 -5.63 -0.31 -19.26
N ASN A 211 -5.21 0.76 -18.60
CA ASN A 211 -3.83 1.01 -18.24
C ASN A 211 -3.69 1.12 -16.73
N THR A 212 -2.80 0.32 -16.17
CA THR A 212 -2.49 0.30 -14.75
C THR A 212 -0.99 0.45 -14.56
N LYS A 213 -0.61 1.38 -13.72
CA LYS A 213 0.77 1.61 -13.31
C LYS A 213 0.85 1.70 -11.79
N TYR A 214 2.05 1.49 -11.26
CA TYR A 214 2.32 1.65 -9.84
C TYR A 214 3.65 2.37 -9.61
N TYR A 215 3.83 2.91 -8.41
CA TYR A 215 5.07 3.52 -7.95
C TYR A 215 5.14 3.47 -6.43
N SER A 216 6.35 3.56 -5.87
CA SER A 216 6.53 3.61 -4.42
C SER A 216 6.54 5.06 -3.91
N ASN A 217 6.17 5.24 -2.63
CA ASN A 217 6.25 6.52 -1.94
C ASN A 217 7.69 7.06 -1.90
N SER A 218 8.68 6.19 -1.65
CA SER A 218 10.09 6.56 -1.55
C SER A 218 10.67 7.05 -2.88
N THR A 219 10.26 6.49 -4.01
CA THR A 219 10.71 6.94 -5.34
C THR A 219 10.38 8.41 -5.54
N ARG A 220 9.16 8.81 -5.19
CA ARG A 220 8.74 10.18 -5.31
C ARG A 220 9.42 11.11 -4.31
N TYR A 221 9.49 10.71 -3.04
CA TYR A 221 10.16 11.48 -2.00
C TYR A 221 11.60 11.79 -2.38
N ASN A 222 12.34 10.80 -2.87
CA ASN A 222 13.71 10.98 -3.31
C ASN A 222 13.83 11.89 -4.53
N ALA A 223 12.94 11.71 -5.52
CA ALA A 223 12.93 12.55 -6.72
C ALA A 223 12.66 14.04 -6.39
N ILE A 224 11.80 14.31 -5.42
CA ILE A 224 11.54 15.67 -4.95
C ILE A 224 12.77 16.22 -4.22
N LYS A 225 13.34 15.46 -3.29
CA LYS A 225 14.52 15.86 -2.52
C LYS A 225 15.74 16.11 -3.41
N ASP A 226 15.98 15.27 -4.40
CA ASP A 226 17.07 15.45 -5.36
C ASP A 226 16.87 16.69 -6.24
N ALA A 227 15.63 17.00 -6.61
CA ALA A 227 15.29 18.19 -7.36
C ALA A 227 15.49 19.48 -6.54
N GLU A 228 15.22 19.45 -5.23
CA GLU A 228 15.47 20.56 -4.29
C GLU A 228 16.98 20.81 -4.08
N VAL A 229 17.75 19.74 -3.90
CA VAL A 229 19.20 19.81 -3.70
C VAL A 229 19.92 20.31 -4.97
N ALA A 230 19.44 19.95 -6.15
CA ALA A 230 20.05 20.35 -7.42
C ALA A 230 19.91 21.86 -7.74
N ASN A 231 19.22 22.63 -6.89
CA ASN A 231 19.06 24.09 -6.99
C ASN A 231 18.74 24.59 -8.41
N THR A 232 18.04 23.76 -9.19
CA THR A 232 17.64 24.13 -10.52
C THR A 232 16.50 25.13 -10.42
N LYS A 233 16.78 26.41 -10.70
CA LYS A 233 15.82 27.53 -10.82
C LYS A 233 14.65 27.29 -11.81
N LYS A 234 14.53 26.11 -12.33
CA LYS A 234 13.38 25.62 -13.06
C LYS A 234 12.52 24.84 -12.08
N GLY A 235 11.64 25.56 -11.37
CA GLY A 235 10.51 25.03 -10.62
C GLY A 235 9.53 24.22 -11.48
N LYS A 236 10.05 23.36 -12.30
CA LYS A 236 9.30 22.27 -12.93
C LYS A 236 9.30 21.15 -11.93
N THR A 237 8.17 21.00 -11.27
CA THR A 237 7.71 19.73 -10.75
C THR A 237 8.48 18.61 -11.42
N SER A 238 9.25 17.87 -10.62
CA SER A 238 9.86 16.63 -11.09
C SER A 238 8.78 15.90 -11.87
N ASN A 239 9.07 15.48 -13.10
CA ASN A 239 8.07 14.76 -13.90
C ASN A 239 7.98 13.33 -13.34
N SER A 240 7.56 13.27 -12.07
CA SER A 240 7.53 12.06 -11.25
C SER A 240 6.63 10.97 -11.86
N PHE A 241 5.78 11.32 -12.82
CA PHE A 241 5.05 10.34 -13.61
C PHE A 241 6.00 9.42 -14.42
N GLU A 242 7.20 9.86 -14.74
CA GLU A 242 8.21 9.03 -15.42
C GLU A 242 8.72 7.90 -14.52
N PHE A 243 8.60 8.03 -13.20
CA PHE A 243 8.98 7.00 -12.25
C PHE A 243 7.86 5.95 -12.01
N THR A 244 6.73 6.08 -12.68
CA THR A 244 5.69 5.07 -12.64
C THR A 244 6.07 3.87 -13.52
N SER A 245 5.83 2.65 -13.01
CA SER A 245 6.18 1.42 -13.67
C SER A 245 4.95 0.61 -14.06
N PHE A 246 5.05 -0.14 -15.14
CA PHE A 246 4.11 -1.21 -15.41
C PHE A 246 4.53 -2.49 -14.67
N TRP A 247 3.54 -3.28 -14.27
CA TRP A 247 3.78 -4.64 -13.83
C TRP A 247 4.07 -5.55 -15.04
N THR A 248 4.92 -6.55 -14.86
CA THR A 248 5.28 -7.47 -15.95
C THR A 248 5.22 -8.92 -15.51
N ASP A 249 4.95 -9.81 -16.44
CA ASP A 249 5.06 -11.25 -16.22
C ASP A 249 6.53 -11.72 -16.17
N SER A 250 6.73 -13.03 -15.99
CA SER A 250 8.07 -13.65 -15.93
C SER A 250 8.87 -13.53 -17.23
N LYS A 251 8.21 -13.24 -18.35
CA LYS A 251 8.82 -13.04 -19.68
C LYS A 251 8.98 -11.56 -20.04
N ASN A 252 8.75 -10.64 -19.09
CA ASN A 252 8.75 -9.19 -19.26
C ASN A 252 7.63 -8.67 -20.18
N HIS A 253 6.54 -9.41 -20.39
CA HIS A 253 5.37 -8.86 -21.05
C HIS A 253 4.65 -7.92 -20.09
N VAL A 254 4.29 -6.75 -20.58
CA VAL A 254 3.64 -5.71 -19.78
C VAL A 254 2.19 -6.10 -19.50
N ILE A 255 1.81 -6.03 -18.23
CA ILE A 255 0.44 -6.21 -17.75
C ILE A 255 -0.16 -4.83 -17.55
N THR A 256 -1.03 -4.41 -18.47
CA THR A 256 -1.65 -3.08 -18.44
C THR A 256 -3.04 -3.09 -17.83
N ASP A 257 -3.80 -4.13 -18.07
CA ASP A 257 -5.20 -4.24 -17.65
C ASP A 257 -5.33 -4.42 -16.14
N LEU A 258 -6.32 -3.75 -15.54
CA LEU A 258 -6.54 -3.77 -14.10
C LEU A 258 -6.88 -5.17 -13.56
N ILE A 259 -7.63 -5.97 -14.33
CA ILE A 259 -8.03 -7.32 -13.92
C ILE A 259 -6.80 -8.21 -13.80
N ASP A 260 -5.95 -8.21 -14.82
CA ASP A 260 -4.74 -9.01 -14.84
C ASP A 260 -3.72 -8.51 -13.81
N PHE A 261 -3.62 -7.18 -13.65
CA PHE A 261 -2.82 -6.55 -12.62
C PHE A 261 -3.28 -7.00 -11.23
N THR A 262 -4.59 -6.95 -10.95
CA THR A 262 -5.15 -7.33 -9.66
C THR A 262 -4.87 -8.79 -9.32
N LYS A 263 -5.06 -9.69 -10.28
CA LYS A 263 -4.84 -11.13 -10.09
C LYS A 263 -3.38 -11.51 -9.85
N THR A 264 -2.46 -10.71 -10.34
CA THR A 264 -1.02 -11.01 -10.24
C THR A 264 -0.31 -10.18 -9.18
N PHE A 265 -0.52 -8.87 -9.16
CA PHE A 265 0.14 -7.97 -8.23
C PHE A 265 -0.39 -8.12 -6.80
N PHE A 266 -1.72 -8.20 -6.63
CA PHE A 266 -2.38 -8.35 -5.34
C PHE A 266 -2.51 -9.79 -4.86
N ALA A 267 -1.98 -10.76 -5.59
CA ALA A 267 -1.91 -12.12 -5.08
C ALA A 267 -1.16 -12.16 -3.74
N LYS A 268 -1.70 -12.86 -2.74
CA LYS A 268 -1.22 -12.84 -1.35
C LYS A 268 0.28 -13.12 -1.20
N HIS A 269 0.85 -13.91 -2.11
CA HIS A 269 2.29 -14.20 -2.15
C HIS A 269 3.14 -13.08 -2.76
N THR A 270 2.55 -12.16 -3.53
CA THR A 270 3.24 -11.03 -4.17
C THR A 270 3.42 -9.85 -3.21
N ILE A 271 2.44 -9.60 -2.35
CA ILE A 271 2.49 -8.55 -1.33
C ILE A 271 3.37 -9.02 -0.16
N ARG A 272 4.65 -9.25 -0.45
CA ARG A 272 5.67 -9.54 0.57
C ARG A 272 6.51 -8.29 0.82
N PRO A 273 6.80 -7.93 2.09
CA PRO A 273 7.97 -7.12 2.39
C PRO A 273 9.19 -7.88 1.89
N SER A 274 9.93 -7.31 0.93
CA SER A 274 11.00 -8.03 0.27
C SER A 274 12.13 -8.41 1.23
N ARG A 275 12.34 -9.70 1.48
CA ARG A 275 13.64 -10.19 1.95
C ARG A 275 14.63 -10.11 0.79
N ARG A 276 15.78 -9.46 0.97
CA ARG A 276 16.94 -9.66 0.09
C ARG A 276 17.24 -11.16 0.02
N ARG A 277 16.84 -11.82 -1.07
CA ARG A 277 17.44 -13.09 -1.48
C ARG A 277 18.42 -12.82 -2.61
N ARG A 278 19.64 -13.28 -2.40
CA ARG A 278 20.61 -13.43 -3.49
C ARG A 278 20.00 -14.34 -4.57
N SER A 279 20.02 -13.81 -5.80
CA SER A 279 19.97 -14.50 -7.08
C SER A 279 19.12 -15.75 -7.25
N GLN A 280 17.94 -15.58 -7.87
CA GLN A 280 17.53 -16.38 -9.04
C GLN A 280 16.43 -15.63 -9.81
N PRO A 281 16.34 -15.76 -11.14
CA PRO A 281 15.52 -14.90 -11.97
C PRO A 281 14.08 -15.38 -12.01
N THR A 282 13.25 -14.80 -11.15
CA THR A 282 11.81 -14.94 -11.19
C THR A 282 11.22 -13.56 -11.13
N VAL A 283 10.35 -13.23 -12.05
CA VAL A 283 9.60 -11.96 -12.16
C VAL A 283 10.35 -10.78 -11.54
N ARG A 284 11.08 -10.05 -12.33
CA ARG A 284 11.71 -8.80 -11.90
C ARG A 284 10.60 -7.78 -11.65
N SER A 285 10.15 -7.64 -10.40
CA SER A 285 9.68 -6.34 -9.97
C SER A 285 10.88 -5.39 -10.08
N PRO A 286 10.75 -4.20 -10.66
CA PRO A 286 11.77 -3.18 -10.55
C PRO A 286 11.96 -2.94 -9.06
N LYS A 287 13.18 -3.15 -8.57
CA LYS A 287 13.56 -2.91 -7.18
C LYS A 287 13.26 -1.44 -6.90
N ALA A 288 12.26 -1.16 -6.07
CA ALA A 288 12.25 0.12 -5.40
C ALA A 288 13.57 0.23 -4.65
N PRO A 289 14.34 1.31 -4.83
CA PRO A 289 15.57 1.50 -4.10
C PRO A 289 15.25 1.69 -2.62
N PHE A 290 15.52 0.66 -1.82
CA PHE A 290 15.42 0.75 -0.38
C PHE A 290 16.60 1.55 0.16
N HIS A 291 16.34 2.71 0.73
CA HIS A 291 17.33 3.40 1.53
C HIS A 291 17.49 2.68 2.87
N GLN A 292 18.73 2.32 3.18
CA GLN A 292 19.10 1.89 4.51
C GLN A 292 18.92 3.07 5.48
N CYS A 293 18.08 2.93 6.48
CA CYS A 293 18.10 3.78 7.65
C CYS A 293 19.50 3.62 8.29
N ARG A 294 20.38 4.62 8.13
CA ARG A 294 21.60 4.70 8.91
C ARG A 294 21.26 5.44 10.19
N HIS A 295 21.37 4.76 11.30
CA HIS A 295 21.47 5.43 12.61
C HIS A 295 22.71 6.30 12.63
N GLN A 296 22.52 7.58 12.89
CA GLN A 296 23.50 8.45 13.53
C GLN A 296 23.09 8.65 14.97
#